data_05455de40c31b907878108e9665a1f87
#
_entry.id   05455de40c31b907878108e9665a1f87
#
_cell.length_a   1.000
_cell.length_b   1.000
_cell.length_c   1.000
_cell.angle_alpha   90.00
_cell.angle_beta   90.00
_cell.angle_gamma   90.00
#
_symmetry.space_group_name_H-M   'P 1'
#
loop_
_entity.id
_entity.type
_entity.pdbx_description
1 polymer ?
#
loop_
_entity_poly.entity_id
_entity_poly.type
_entity_poly.pdbx_seq_one_letter_code
_entity_poly.pdbx_strand_id
1 'polypeptide(L)'
;MKFPLLLALMLALSCQVADARIKRSQSAKVAFKQQHPCPATGARKGPCKGYVIDHVVPLACHGADAPSNMQWQTVADGKAKDKWERKQCGK
;
A
#
# COMPACT_ATOMS: atom_id res chain seq x y z
N MET A 1 37.32 16.63 -13.80
CA MET A 1 36.23 16.49 -14.75
C MET A 1 35.19 15.48 -14.36
N LYS A 2 35.50 14.57 -13.48
CA LYS A 2 34.56 13.51 -13.08
C LYS A 2 33.76 13.84 -11.85
N PHE A 3 34.16 14.89 -11.15
CA PHE A 3 33.53 15.26 -9.89
C PHE A 3 32.06 15.63 -9.99
N PRO A 4 31.61 16.35 -11.03
CA PRO A 4 30.20 16.71 -11.10
C PRO A 4 29.27 15.50 -11.19
N LEU A 5 29.72 14.44 -11.84
CA LEU A 5 28.92 13.23 -11.97
C LEU A 5 28.71 12.52 -10.64
N LEU A 6 29.77 12.47 -9.84
CA LEU A 6 29.69 11.86 -8.51
C LEU A 6 28.74 12.62 -7.59
N LEU A 7 28.79 13.95 -7.65
CA LEU A 7 27.90 14.76 -6.85
C LEU A 7 26.43 14.53 -7.23
N ALA A 8 26.16 14.41 -8.52
CA ALA A 8 24.82 14.18 -8.99
C ALA A 8 24.26 12.83 -8.48
N LEU A 9 25.10 11.81 -8.47
CA LEU A 9 24.71 10.51 -7.94
C LEU A 9 24.35 10.56 -6.46
N MET A 10 25.14 11.29 -5.68
CA MET A 10 24.88 11.41 -4.25
C MET A 10 23.57 12.14 -3.98
N LEU A 11 23.26 13.16 -4.75
CA LEU A 11 22.00 13.87 -4.60
C LEU A 11 20.81 12.96 -4.90
N ALA A 12 20.92 12.12 -5.92
CA ALA A 12 19.86 11.18 -6.25
C ALA A 12 19.60 10.20 -5.10
N LEU A 13 20.65 9.70 -4.49
CA LEU A 13 20.52 8.81 -3.34
C LEU A 13 19.86 9.51 -2.16
N SER A 14 20.20 10.76 -1.91
CA SER A 14 19.59 11.53 -0.84
C SER A 14 18.10 11.69 -1.04
N CYS A 15 17.65 11.91 -2.27
CA CYS A 15 16.22 12.01 -2.56
C CYS A 15 15.50 10.71 -2.28
N GLN A 16 16.11 9.58 -2.59
CA GLN A 16 15.50 8.28 -2.30
C GLN A 16 15.37 8.04 -0.80
N VAL A 17 16.36 8.43 -0.03
CA VAL A 17 16.29 8.29 1.42
C VAL A 17 15.18 9.14 2.01
N ALA A 18 14.96 10.33 1.46
CA ALA A 18 13.92 11.23 1.95
C ALA A 18 12.52 10.63 1.81
N ASP A 19 12.32 9.66 0.91
CA ASP A 19 11.04 9.02 0.69
C ASP A 19 10.85 7.73 1.49
N ALA A 20 11.73 7.46 2.43
CA ALA A 20 11.70 6.22 3.21
C ALA A 20 10.63 6.25 4.29
N ARG A 21 9.40 6.59 3.94
CA ARG A 21 8.24 6.50 4.83
C ARG A 21 7.40 5.31 4.42
N ILE A 22 6.54 4.86 5.34
CA ILE A 22 5.56 3.86 4.99
C ILE A 22 4.59 4.49 4.00
N LYS A 23 4.64 4.04 2.78
CA LYS A 23 3.76 4.47 1.71
C LYS A 23 3.06 3.26 1.14
N ARG A 24 1.76 3.41 0.90
CA ARG A 24 1.02 2.35 0.23
C ARG A 24 1.24 2.44 -1.26
N SER A 25 1.62 1.32 -1.86
CA SER A 25 1.93 1.26 -3.28
C SER A 25 0.66 1.34 -4.12
N GLN A 26 0.59 2.32 -5.01
CA GLN A 26 -0.52 2.41 -5.95
C GLN A 26 -0.45 1.29 -6.99
N SER A 27 0.75 0.94 -7.43
CA SER A 27 0.89 -0.14 -8.41
C SER A 27 0.45 -1.48 -7.86
N ALA A 28 0.69 -1.73 -6.57
CA ALA A 28 0.22 -2.94 -5.91
C ALA A 28 -1.31 -2.99 -5.87
N LYS A 29 -1.96 -1.85 -5.58
CA LYS A 29 -3.42 -1.77 -5.58
C LYS A 29 -4.00 -1.99 -6.97
N VAL A 30 -3.37 -1.43 -7.99
CA VAL A 30 -3.80 -1.63 -9.37
C VAL A 30 -3.71 -3.10 -9.74
N ALA A 31 -2.60 -3.75 -9.40
CA ALA A 31 -2.41 -5.16 -9.67
C ALA A 31 -3.45 -6.01 -8.91
N PHE A 32 -3.74 -5.66 -7.67
CA PHE A 32 -4.75 -6.38 -6.88
C PHE A 32 -6.12 -6.32 -7.56
N LYS A 33 -6.54 -5.13 -8.00
CA LYS A 33 -7.84 -4.98 -8.65
C LYS A 33 -7.94 -5.77 -9.95
N GLN A 34 -6.84 -5.91 -10.67
CA GLN A 34 -6.83 -6.71 -11.89
C GLN A 34 -6.97 -8.20 -11.59
N GLN A 35 -6.41 -8.66 -10.48
CA GLN A 35 -6.49 -10.05 -10.05
C GLN A 35 -7.81 -10.37 -9.35
N HIS A 36 -8.36 -9.39 -8.63
CA HIS A 36 -9.56 -9.55 -7.82
C HIS A 36 -10.54 -8.42 -8.14
N PRO A 37 -11.49 -8.65 -9.05
CA PRO A 37 -12.44 -7.60 -9.44
C PRO A 37 -13.27 -7.11 -8.26
N CYS A 38 -13.74 -5.87 -8.38
CA CYS A 38 -14.61 -5.26 -7.37
C CYS A 38 -15.84 -6.15 -7.10
N PRO A 39 -16.09 -6.53 -5.83
CA PRO A 39 -17.23 -7.40 -5.52
C PRO A 39 -18.58 -6.79 -5.88
N ALA A 40 -18.70 -5.47 -5.87
CA ALA A 40 -19.95 -4.80 -6.16
C ALA A 40 -20.24 -4.65 -7.65
N THR A 41 -19.20 -4.49 -8.48
CA THR A 41 -19.37 -4.12 -9.89
C THR A 41 -18.67 -5.04 -10.87
N GLY A 42 -17.71 -5.83 -10.42
CA GLY A 42 -16.88 -6.64 -11.30
C GLY A 42 -15.78 -5.86 -11.99
N ALA A 43 -15.64 -4.58 -11.70
CA ALA A 43 -14.61 -3.75 -12.33
C ALA A 43 -13.23 -4.16 -11.86
N ARG A 44 -12.27 -4.13 -12.79
CA ARG A 44 -10.87 -4.49 -12.51
C ARG A 44 -9.98 -3.26 -12.37
N LYS A 45 -10.55 -2.09 -12.40
CA LYS A 45 -9.84 -0.82 -12.20
C LYS A 45 -10.83 0.24 -11.74
N GLY A 46 -10.30 1.31 -11.19
CA GLY A 46 -11.11 2.42 -10.71
C GLY A 46 -11.71 2.16 -9.33
N PRO A 47 -12.63 3.01 -8.91
CA PRO A 47 -13.22 2.89 -7.57
C PRO A 47 -14.13 1.67 -7.44
N CYS A 48 -14.24 1.19 -6.22
CA CYS A 48 -15.14 0.10 -5.88
C CYS A 48 -16.03 0.58 -4.74
N LYS A 49 -17.20 1.10 -5.08
CA LYS A 49 -18.08 1.75 -4.12
C LYS A 49 -18.48 0.80 -2.99
N GLY A 50 -18.33 1.27 -1.76
CA GLY A 50 -18.69 0.51 -0.57
C GLY A 50 -17.62 -0.45 -0.08
N TYR A 51 -16.49 -0.55 -0.80
CA TYR A 51 -15.40 -1.43 -0.46
C TYR A 51 -14.07 -0.70 -0.39
N VAL A 52 -13.17 -1.22 0.38
CA VAL A 52 -11.78 -0.73 0.47
C VAL A 52 -10.84 -1.90 0.28
N ILE A 53 -9.63 -1.60 -0.17
CA ILE A 53 -8.56 -2.60 -0.21
C ILE A 53 -7.87 -2.57 1.15
N ASP A 54 -7.85 -3.71 1.80
CA ASP A 54 -7.25 -3.86 3.12
C ASP A 54 -6.05 -4.78 3.04
N HIS A 55 -5.03 -4.51 3.85
CA HIS A 55 -3.89 -5.41 4.02
C HIS A 55 -4.26 -6.46 5.06
N VAL A 56 -4.20 -7.74 4.69
CA VAL A 56 -4.56 -8.83 5.60
C VAL A 56 -3.70 -8.77 6.85
N VAL A 57 -2.38 -8.67 6.67
CA VAL A 57 -1.45 -8.35 7.75
C VAL A 57 -1.15 -6.87 7.61
N PRO A 58 -1.43 -6.05 8.64
CA PRO A 58 -1.23 -4.61 8.53
C PRO A 58 0.23 -4.24 8.23
N LEU A 59 0.41 -3.15 7.51
CA LEU A 59 1.76 -2.65 7.23
C LEU A 59 2.50 -2.34 8.52
N ALA A 60 1.80 -1.84 9.52
CA ALA A 60 2.39 -1.57 10.84
C ALA A 60 2.86 -2.85 11.54
N CYS A 61 2.34 -4.00 11.15
CA CYS A 61 2.73 -5.30 11.67
C CYS A 61 3.69 -6.03 10.73
N HIS A 62 4.36 -5.30 9.87
CA HIS A 62 5.30 -5.82 8.87
C HIS A 62 4.64 -6.62 7.75
N GLY A 63 3.36 -6.38 7.49
CA GLY A 63 2.69 -6.99 6.34
C GLY A 63 3.24 -6.47 5.03
N ALA A 64 3.22 -7.30 4.00
CA ALA A 64 3.71 -6.91 2.68
C ALA A 64 2.76 -5.93 2.01
N ASP A 65 3.32 -4.94 1.31
CA ASP A 65 2.54 -4.04 0.47
C ASP A 65 2.49 -4.62 -0.94
N ALA A 66 1.74 -5.71 -1.06
CA ALA A 66 1.67 -6.50 -2.30
C ALA A 66 0.28 -7.12 -2.43
N PRO A 67 -0.17 -7.41 -3.66
CA PRO A 67 -1.50 -8.01 -3.87
C PRO A 67 -1.74 -9.29 -3.08
N SER A 68 -0.71 -10.09 -2.84
CA SER A 68 -0.83 -11.32 -2.06
C SER A 68 -1.26 -11.09 -0.61
N ASN A 69 -1.06 -9.87 -0.11
CA ASN A 69 -1.44 -9.50 1.26
C ASN A 69 -2.62 -8.51 1.27
N MET A 70 -3.40 -8.47 0.20
CA MET A 70 -4.53 -7.55 0.07
C MET A 70 -5.83 -8.32 -0.04
N GLN A 71 -6.90 -7.67 0.38
CA GLN A 71 -8.25 -8.22 0.28
C GLN A 71 -9.25 -7.08 0.16
N TRP A 72 -10.40 -7.37 -0.45
CA TRP A 72 -11.53 -6.45 -0.41
C TRP A 72 -12.22 -6.57 0.93
N GLN A 73 -12.61 -5.44 1.50
CA GLN A 73 -13.45 -5.37 2.70
C GLN A 73 -14.50 -4.30 2.51
N THR A 74 -15.65 -4.49 3.15
CA THR A 74 -16.61 -3.38 3.24
C THR A 74 -15.97 -2.26 4.08
N VAL A 75 -16.44 -1.04 3.87
CA VAL A 75 -15.95 0.11 4.63
C VAL A 75 -16.13 -0.13 6.14
N ALA A 76 -17.27 -0.68 6.54
CA ALA A 76 -17.55 -0.93 7.96
C ALA A 76 -16.58 -1.96 8.56
N ASP A 77 -16.34 -3.06 7.84
CA ASP A 77 -15.43 -4.09 8.34
C ASP A 77 -14.00 -3.60 8.39
N GLY A 78 -13.59 -2.77 7.43
CA GLY A 78 -12.27 -2.16 7.45
C GLY A 78 -12.05 -1.27 8.66
N LYS A 79 -13.06 -0.46 9.01
CA LYS A 79 -12.99 0.39 10.21
C LYS A 79 -12.94 -0.44 11.49
N ALA A 80 -13.71 -1.51 11.57
CA ALA A 80 -13.72 -2.38 12.73
C ALA A 80 -12.36 -3.05 12.91
N LYS A 81 -11.77 -3.52 11.82
CA LYS A 81 -10.45 -4.16 11.83
C LYS A 81 -9.38 -3.18 12.29
N ASP A 82 -9.40 -1.95 11.81
CA ASP A 82 -8.43 -0.92 12.19
C ASP A 82 -8.37 -0.70 13.70
N LYS A 83 -9.51 -0.78 14.37
CA LYS A 83 -9.56 -0.53 15.81
C LYS A 83 -8.77 -1.57 16.59
N TRP A 84 -8.96 -2.85 16.29
CA TRP A 84 -8.27 -3.88 17.06
C TRP A 84 -6.82 -4.09 16.59
N GLU A 85 -6.53 -3.83 15.32
CA GLU A 85 -5.16 -3.92 14.81
C GLU A 85 -4.24 -2.96 15.53
N ARG A 86 -4.67 -1.74 15.75
CA ARG A 86 -3.87 -0.76 16.46
C ARG A 86 -3.53 -1.21 17.86
N LYS A 87 -4.41 -1.96 18.49
CA LYS A 87 -4.15 -2.48 19.83
C LYS A 87 -3.14 -3.63 19.81
N GLN A 88 -3.13 -4.42 18.76
CA GLN A 88 -2.28 -5.60 18.69
C GLN A 88 -0.90 -5.35 18.17
N CYS A 89 -0.78 -4.59 17.07
CA CYS A 89 0.50 -4.40 16.44
C CYS A 89 0.97 -2.96 16.43
N GLY A 90 0.16 -2.04 16.84
CA GLY A 90 0.52 -0.63 16.86
C GLY A 90 1.31 -0.21 18.08
N LYS A 91 1.78 -1.16 18.85
CA LYS A 91 2.49 -0.88 20.09
C LYS A 91 3.92 -0.43 19.86
#